data_e66af6fb3470beb7651c4b4748e530e5
#
_entry.id   e66af6fb3470beb7651c4b4748e530e5
#
_cell.length_a   1.000
_cell.length_b   1.000
_cell.length_c   1.000
_cell.angle_alpha   90.00
_cell.angle_beta   90.00
_cell.angle_gamma   90.00
#
_symmetry.space_group_name_H-M   'P 1'
#
loop_
_entity.id
_entity.type
_entity.pdbx_description
1 polymer ?
#
loop_
_entity_poly.entity_id
_entity_poly.type
_entity_poly.pdbx_seq_one_letter_code
_entity_poly.pdbx_strand_id
1 'polypeptide(L)'
;ILDPIFIFCFKWGMMGAAVATVIGQVVTAILAVWYIVHMKTVKPSRKDFALQWNICGRMLLLGITSFLSQISLVAAMAAINNMLRKYGAQDPIFKQEQYAQIPMAVVGIVMKFFQIVISIVVGMAAGCIPIIGYNMGAEKKLRVKELFTKLLVAEALVGAVALVLAEGFPHQLIAIFGEKNESVYYTEFAIKAFRIYLCMMILACVN
;
A
#
# COMPACT_ATOMS: atom_id res chain seq x y z
N ILE A 1 6.93 11.48 -12.00
CA ILE A 1 7.55 12.15 -13.18
C ILE A 1 8.53 13.23 -12.71
N LEU A 2 8.20 14.04 -11.69
CA LEU A 2 9.07 15.10 -11.18
C LEU A 2 10.32 14.58 -10.47
N ASP A 3 10.22 13.46 -9.72
CA ASP A 3 11.35 12.89 -8.97
C ASP A 3 12.58 12.60 -9.85
N PRO A 4 12.46 11.87 -10.99
CA PRO A 4 13.60 11.64 -11.87
C PRO A 4 14.24 12.94 -12.38
N ILE A 5 13.44 13.97 -12.68
CA ILE A 5 13.94 15.24 -13.19
C ILE A 5 14.76 15.97 -12.12
N PHE A 6 14.23 16.07 -10.90
CA PHE A 6 14.94 16.79 -9.81
C PHE A 6 16.15 16.00 -9.29
N ILE A 7 16.10 14.66 -9.30
CA ILE A 7 17.22 13.83 -8.83
C ILE A 7 18.33 13.76 -9.90
N PHE A 8 17.98 13.46 -11.14
CA PHE A 8 18.98 13.17 -12.19
C PHE A 8 19.39 14.42 -12.98
N CYS A 9 18.44 15.30 -13.38
CA CYS A 9 18.77 16.47 -14.17
C CYS A 9 19.34 17.60 -13.30
N PHE A 10 18.70 17.91 -12.17
CA PHE A 10 19.16 18.97 -11.26
C PHE A 10 20.18 18.50 -10.23
N LYS A 11 20.40 17.18 -10.09
CA LYS A 11 21.35 16.56 -9.13
C LYS A 11 21.13 16.98 -7.67
N TRP A 12 19.88 17.29 -7.28
CA TRP A 12 19.54 17.71 -5.93
C TRP A 12 19.42 16.55 -4.93
N GLY A 13 19.59 15.29 -5.39
CA GLY A 13 19.51 14.12 -4.52
C GLY A 13 18.21 14.02 -3.72
N MET A 14 18.32 13.75 -2.41
CA MET A 14 17.15 13.65 -1.51
C MET A 14 16.33 14.92 -1.41
N MET A 15 16.98 16.10 -1.49
CA MET A 15 16.30 17.39 -1.48
C MET A 15 15.39 17.54 -2.71
N GLY A 16 15.86 17.08 -3.87
CA GLY A 16 15.08 17.07 -5.12
C GLY A 16 13.83 16.23 -5.02
N ALA A 17 13.91 15.03 -4.44
CA ALA A 17 12.76 14.18 -4.21
C ALA A 17 11.73 14.82 -3.26
N ALA A 18 12.18 15.45 -2.18
CA ALA A 18 11.30 16.17 -1.25
C ALA A 18 10.55 17.32 -1.93
N VAL A 19 11.27 18.15 -2.70
CA VAL A 19 10.68 19.27 -3.45
C VAL A 19 9.68 18.78 -4.49
N ALA A 20 10.01 17.71 -5.24
CA ALA A 20 9.10 17.12 -6.21
C ALA A 20 7.79 16.64 -5.57
N THR A 21 7.88 16.01 -4.41
CA THR A 21 6.72 15.57 -3.64
C THR A 21 5.84 16.74 -3.21
N VAL A 22 6.44 17.80 -2.67
CA VAL A 22 5.71 19.01 -2.25
C VAL A 22 5.02 19.67 -3.44
N ILE A 23 5.71 19.82 -4.57
CA ILE A 23 5.11 20.37 -5.79
C ILE A 23 3.92 19.52 -6.25
N GLY A 24 4.06 18.19 -6.26
CA GLY A 24 2.97 17.28 -6.59
C GLY A 24 1.74 17.46 -5.69
N GLN A 25 1.95 17.60 -4.39
CA GLN A 25 0.87 17.84 -3.42
C GLN A 25 0.19 19.20 -3.64
N VAL A 26 0.96 20.26 -3.87
CA VAL A 26 0.43 21.60 -4.14
C VAL A 26 -0.41 21.61 -5.43
N VAL A 27 0.10 21.02 -6.50
CA VAL A 27 -0.65 20.90 -7.78
C VAL A 27 -1.95 20.13 -7.58
N THR A 28 -1.90 19.00 -6.87
CA THR A 28 -3.10 18.21 -6.56
C THR A 28 -4.11 19.01 -5.74
N ALA A 29 -3.66 19.76 -4.74
CA ALA A 29 -4.52 20.61 -3.93
C ALA A 29 -5.19 21.72 -4.77
N ILE A 30 -4.42 22.38 -5.65
CA ILE A 30 -4.96 23.41 -6.55
C ILE A 30 -6.03 22.83 -7.48
N LEU A 31 -5.76 21.66 -8.08
CA LEU A 31 -6.71 20.99 -8.97
C LEU A 31 -7.97 20.56 -8.21
N ALA A 32 -7.83 20.06 -6.99
CA ALA A 32 -8.97 19.67 -6.15
C ALA A 32 -9.85 20.87 -5.80
N VAL A 33 -9.26 21.98 -5.39
CA VAL A 33 -10.00 23.22 -5.10
C VAL A 33 -10.67 23.77 -6.35
N TRP A 34 -9.94 23.78 -7.46
CA TRP A 34 -10.50 24.21 -8.76
C TRP A 34 -11.70 23.37 -9.18
N TYR A 35 -11.59 22.03 -9.03
CA TYR A 35 -12.69 21.11 -9.32
C TYR A 35 -13.91 21.38 -8.44
N ILE A 36 -13.72 21.53 -7.12
CA ILE A 36 -14.81 21.79 -6.17
C ILE A 36 -15.52 23.09 -6.50
N VAL A 37 -14.80 24.15 -6.85
CA VAL A 37 -15.38 25.45 -7.20
C VAL A 37 -16.19 25.38 -8.51
N HIS A 38 -15.75 24.56 -9.46
CA HIS A 38 -16.40 24.42 -10.78
C HIS A 38 -17.39 23.24 -10.85
N MET A 39 -17.64 22.55 -9.76
CA MET A 39 -18.61 21.44 -9.70
C MET A 39 -20.01 21.94 -10.03
N LYS A 40 -20.63 21.32 -11.06
CA LYS A 40 -22.01 21.67 -11.50
C LYS A 40 -23.08 21.02 -10.64
N THR A 41 -22.76 19.87 -10.05
CA THR A 41 -23.70 18.99 -9.33
C THR A 41 -24.03 19.48 -7.92
N VAL A 42 -23.05 20.03 -7.22
CA VAL A 42 -23.22 20.57 -5.86
C VAL A 42 -22.50 21.91 -5.80
N LYS A 43 -23.23 22.96 -5.49
CA LYS A 43 -22.63 24.29 -5.28
C LYS A 43 -22.47 24.52 -3.78
N PRO A 44 -21.25 24.46 -3.24
CA PRO A 44 -21.03 24.70 -1.81
C PRO A 44 -21.44 26.14 -1.47
N SER A 45 -22.35 26.27 -0.54
CA SER A 45 -22.76 27.56 0.05
C SER A 45 -21.91 27.88 1.26
N ARG A 46 -21.77 29.14 1.63
CA ARG A 46 -21.08 29.55 2.85
C ARG A 46 -21.62 28.88 4.12
N LYS A 47 -22.92 28.52 4.11
CA LYS A 47 -23.58 27.83 5.23
C LYS A 47 -23.12 26.36 5.36
N ASP A 48 -22.66 25.75 4.26
CA ASP A 48 -22.22 24.33 4.23
C ASP A 48 -20.84 24.14 4.89
N PHE A 49 -20.08 25.24 5.05
CA PHE A 49 -18.83 25.26 5.81
C PHE A 49 -19.02 25.35 7.33
N ALA A 50 -20.27 25.49 7.81
CA ALA A 50 -20.54 25.46 9.24
C ALA A 50 -20.37 24.05 9.81
N LEU A 51 -19.54 23.92 10.84
CA LEU A 51 -19.26 22.63 11.49
C LEU A 51 -20.51 22.10 12.16
N GLN A 52 -21.04 20.99 11.67
CA GLN A 52 -22.21 20.31 12.24
C GLN A 52 -21.73 19.09 13.03
N TRP A 53 -21.74 19.19 14.36
CA TRP A 53 -21.26 18.15 15.27
C TRP A 53 -21.91 16.78 15.06
N ASN A 54 -23.19 16.74 14.72
CA ASN A 54 -23.91 15.49 14.43
C ASN A 54 -23.35 14.76 13.20
N ILE A 55 -22.98 15.50 12.15
CA ILE A 55 -22.37 14.95 10.93
C ILE A 55 -20.94 14.52 11.23
N CYS A 56 -20.17 15.38 11.93
CA CYS A 56 -18.81 15.07 12.34
C CYS A 56 -18.73 13.80 13.20
N GLY A 57 -19.64 13.62 14.13
CA GLY A 57 -19.69 12.41 14.96
C GLY A 57 -19.91 11.13 14.14
N ARG A 58 -20.80 11.15 13.16
CA ARG A 58 -21.02 10.01 12.25
C ARG A 58 -19.79 9.74 11.38
N MET A 59 -19.14 10.78 10.87
CA MET A 59 -17.91 10.63 10.07
C MET A 59 -16.77 10.06 10.92
N LEU A 60 -16.61 10.52 12.17
CA LEU A 60 -15.62 9.98 13.09
C LEU A 60 -15.85 8.50 13.38
N LEU A 61 -17.09 8.07 13.61
CA LEU A 61 -17.43 6.66 13.83
C LEU A 61 -17.05 5.78 12.62
N LEU A 62 -17.31 6.24 11.41
CA LEU A 62 -16.89 5.54 10.19
C LEU A 62 -15.36 5.53 10.04
N GLY A 63 -14.70 6.64 10.40
CA GLY A 63 -13.26 6.78 10.32
C GLY A 63 -12.48 5.93 11.34
N ILE A 64 -13.07 5.61 12.50
CA ILE A 64 -12.42 4.81 13.54
C ILE A 64 -11.99 3.44 13.03
N THR A 65 -12.79 2.78 12.20
CA THR A 65 -12.45 1.47 11.63
C THR A 65 -11.19 1.54 10.78
N SER A 66 -11.12 2.52 9.88
CA SER A 66 -9.93 2.74 9.03
C SER A 66 -8.72 3.17 9.86
N PHE A 67 -8.92 3.99 10.88
CA PHE A 67 -7.87 4.43 11.79
C PHE A 67 -7.25 3.25 12.57
N LEU A 68 -8.07 2.37 13.14
CA LEU A 68 -7.64 1.17 13.85
C LEU A 68 -6.87 0.22 12.93
N SER A 69 -7.33 0.04 11.68
CA SER A 69 -6.64 -0.78 10.68
C SER A 69 -5.26 -0.21 10.36
N GLN A 70 -5.12 1.09 10.20
CA GLN A 70 -3.83 1.74 9.94
C GLN A 70 -2.88 1.65 11.13
N ILE A 71 -3.37 1.87 12.36
CA ILE A 71 -2.54 1.70 13.56
C ILE A 71 -2.05 0.25 13.69
N SER A 72 -2.93 -0.72 13.45
CA SER A 72 -2.56 -2.14 13.49
C SER A 72 -1.44 -2.46 12.50
N LEU A 73 -1.54 -1.93 11.27
CA LEU A 73 -0.50 -2.11 10.24
C LEU A 73 0.83 -1.50 10.68
N VAL A 74 0.83 -0.26 11.18
CA VAL A 74 2.04 0.42 11.67
C VAL A 74 2.66 -0.31 12.87
N ALA A 75 1.83 -0.78 13.81
CA ALA A 75 2.29 -1.54 14.96
C ALA A 75 2.92 -2.88 14.55
N ALA A 76 2.31 -3.59 13.59
CA ALA A 76 2.86 -4.82 13.03
C ALA A 76 4.22 -4.58 12.37
N MET A 77 4.35 -3.50 11.57
CA MET A 77 5.63 -3.11 10.95
C MET A 77 6.70 -2.77 11.98
N ALA A 78 6.36 -2.02 13.02
CA ALA A 78 7.28 -1.69 14.09
C ALA A 78 7.73 -2.95 14.85
N ALA A 79 6.82 -3.89 15.10
CA ALA A 79 7.13 -5.17 15.73
C ALA A 79 8.08 -6.01 14.86
N ILE A 80 7.80 -6.13 13.55
CA ILE A 80 8.66 -6.85 12.61
C ILE A 80 10.07 -6.24 12.58
N ASN A 81 10.18 -4.93 12.47
CA ASN A 81 11.48 -4.25 12.44
C ASN A 81 12.26 -4.44 13.75
N ASN A 82 11.60 -4.38 14.91
CA ASN A 82 12.21 -4.65 16.19
C ASN A 82 12.70 -6.10 16.32
N MET A 83 11.89 -7.06 15.88
CA MET A 83 12.25 -8.47 15.89
C MET A 83 13.44 -8.74 14.97
N LEU A 84 13.43 -8.19 13.75
CA LEU A 84 14.55 -8.33 12.82
C LEU A 84 15.86 -7.78 13.40
N ARG A 85 15.83 -6.63 14.06
CA ARG A 85 16.99 -6.06 14.73
C ARG A 85 17.49 -6.95 15.87
N LYS A 86 16.56 -7.41 16.72
CA LYS A 86 16.90 -8.20 17.91
C LYS A 86 17.47 -9.56 17.52
N TYR A 87 16.80 -10.30 16.65
CA TYR A 87 17.21 -11.65 16.27
C TYR A 87 18.30 -11.66 15.20
N GLY A 88 18.33 -10.67 14.30
CA GLY A 88 19.45 -10.49 13.36
C GLY A 88 20.79 -10.26 14.08
N ALA A 89 20.78 -9.52 15.19
CA ALA A 89 21.98 -9.33 16.01
C ALA A 89 22.43 -10.59 16.79
N GLN A 90 21.57 -11.59 16.93
CA GLN A 90 21.87 -12.86 17.59
C GLN A 90 22.32 -13.96 16.61
N ASP A 91 22.02 -13.81 15.32
CA ASP A 91 22.38 -14.78 14.30
C ASP A 91 23.90 -14.73 14.02
N PRO A 92 24.60 -15.89 13.95
CA PRO A 92 26.04 -15.94 13.72
C PRO A 92 26.49 -15.29 12.39
N ILE A 93 25.63 -15.29 11.38
CA ILE A 93 25.90 -14.73 10.05
C ILE A 93 25.61 -13.22 10.04
N PHE A 94 24.41 -12.83 10.48
CA PHE A 94 23.95 -11.44 10.42
C PHE A 94 24.50 -10.54 11.55
N LYS A 95 25.17 -11.11 12.54
CA LYS A 95 25.92 -10.37 13.57
C LYS A 95 27.14 -9.63 13.00
N GLN A 96 27.69 -10.08 11.87
CA GLN A 96 28.82 -9.44 11.21
C GLN A 96 28.37 -8.12 10.59
N GLU A 97 29.15 -7.04 10.78
CA GLU A 97 28.82 -5.69 10.27
C GLU A 97 28.49 -5.68 8.78
N GLN A 98 29.18 -6.53 8.00
CA GLN A 98 29.01 -6.67 6.56
C GLN A 98 27.60 -7.19 6.17
N TYR A 99 26.97 -8.02 7.01
CA TYR A 99 25.70 -8.69 6.71
C TYR A 99 24.53 -8.21 7.58
N ALA A 100 24.79 -7.31 8.53
CA ALA A 100 23.80 -6.84 9.50
C ALA A 100 22.58 -6.14 8.87
N GLN A 101 22.74 -5.56 7.67
CA GLN A 101 21.66 -4.85 6.96
C GLN A 101 20.80 -5.77 6.08
N ILE A 102 21.25 -7.00 5.80
CA ILE A 102 20.55 -7.93 4.90
C ILE A 102 19.10 -8.20 5.34
N PRO A 103 18.79 -8.54 6.60
CA PRO A 103 17.42 -8.84 6.98
C PRO A 103 16.45 -7.67 6.77
N MET A 104 16.89 -6.45 7.06
CA MET A 104 16.07 -5.27 6.85
C MET A 104 15.88 -4.92 5.37
N ALA A 105 16.93 -5.06 4.55
CA ALA A 105 16.87 -4.83 3.11
C ALA A 105 15.91 -5.83 2.44
N VAL A 106 16.04 -7.12 2.76
CA VAL A 106 15.18 -8.18 2.23
C VAL A 106 13.71 -7.96 2.60
N VAL A 107 13.42 -7.69 3.87
CA VAL A 107 12.03 -7.43 4.29
C VAL A 107 11.49 -6.17 3.60
N GLY A 108 12.32 -5.15 3.39
CA GLY A 108 11.95 -3.98 2.60
C GLY A 108 11.52 -4.32 1.18
N ILE A 109 12.18 -5.26 0.52
CA ILE A 109 11.83 -5.72 -0.84
C ILE A 109 10.52 -6.53 -0.82
N VAL A 110 10.38 -7.46 0.11
CA VAL A 110 9.14 -8.24 0.29
C VAL A 110 7.95 -7.32 0.51
N MET A 111 8.12 -6.28 1.34
CA MET A 111 7.10 -5.27 1.60
C MET A 111 6.74 -4.44 0.37
N LYS A 112 7.71 -4.10 -0.47
CA LYS A 112 7.44 -3.40 -1.75
C LYS A 112 6.59 -4.26 -2.68
N PHE A 113 6.90 -5.54 -2.82
CA PHE A 113 6.10 -6.47 -3.59
C PHE A 113 4.67 -6.57 -3.03
N PHE A 114 4.54 -6.79 -1.73
CA PHE A 114 3.26 -6.81 -1.03
C PHE A 114 2.45 -5.53 -1.29
N GLN A 115 3.08 -4.35 -1.17
CA GLN A 115 2.45 -3.06 -1.40
C GLN A 115 1.92 -2.90 -2.83
N ILE A 116 2.64 -3.40 -3.83
CA ILE A 116 2.19 -3.35 -5.23
C ILE A 116 0.91 -4.18 -5.39
N VAL A 117 0.89 -5.41 -4.87
CA VAL A 117 -0.28 -6.28 -4.98
C VAL A 117 -1.48 -5.71 -4.24
N ILE A 118 -1.30 -5.23 -3.02
CA ILE A 118 -2.36 -4.58 -2.24
C ILE A 118 -2.88 -3.31 -2.95
N SER A 119 -2.03 -2.54 -3.60
CA SER A 119 -2.45 -1.36 -4.36
C SER A 119 -3.40 -1.71 -5.52
N ILE A 120 -3.19 -2.85 -6.18
CA ILE A 120 -4.09 -3.35 -7.22
C ILE A 120 -5.45 -3.69 -6.63
N VAL A 121 -5.47 -4.43 -5.51
CA VAL A 121 -6.70 -4.85 -4.81
C VAL A 121 -7.48 -3.63 -4.32
N VAL A 122 -6.83 -2.71 -3.64
CA VAL A 122 -7.45 -1.45 -3.18
C VAL A 122 -8.00 -0.63 -4.35
N GLY A 123 -7.30 -0.59 -5.49
CA GLY A 123 -7.78 0.06 -6.70
C GLY A 123 -9.06 -0.57 -7.25
N MET A 124 -9.14 -1.91 -7.24
CA MET A 124 -10.34 -2.65 -7.65
C MET A 124 -11.52 -2.40 -6.71
N ALA A 125 -11.27 -2.48 -5.40
CA ALA A 125 -12.28 -2.18 -4.37
C ALA A 125 -12.80 -0.74 -4.50
N ALA A 126 -11.90 0.24 -4.60
CA ALA A 126 -12.25 1.64 -4.76
C ALA A 126 -13.09 1.90 -6.03
N GLY A 127 -12.78 1.21 -7.13
CA GLY A 127 -13.56 1.28 -8.37
C GLY A 127 -14.98 0.72 -8.24
N CYS A 128 -15.19 -0.25 -7.34
CA CYS A 128 -16.51 -0.83 -7.08
C CYS A 128 -17.40 0.01 -6.14
N ILE A 129 -16.82 0.86 -5.30
CA ILE A 129 -17.57 1.69 -4.33
C ILE A 129 -18.71 2.48 -4.97
N PRO A 130 -18.52 3.29 -6.04
CA PRO A 130 -19.59 4.07 -6.63
C PRO A 130 -20.69 3.19 -7.26
N ILE A 131 -20.33 2.04 -7.82
CA ILE A 131 -21.29 1.12 -8.44
C ILE A 131 -22.16 0.45 -7.36
N ILE A 132 -21.54 0.04 -6.26
CA ILE A 132 -22.23 -0.53 -5.10
C ILE A 132 -23.16 0.52 -4.49
N GLY A 133 -22.68 1.76 -4.28
CA GLY A 133 -23.48 2.85 -3.73
C GLY A 133 -24.70 3.17 -4.59
N TYR A 134 -24.55 3.23 -5.91
CA TYR A 134 -25.67 3.45 -6.83
C TYR A 134 -26.72 2.33 -6.76
N ASN A 135 -26.29 1.06 -6.80
CA ASN A 135 -27.21 -0.08 -6.74
C ASN A 135 -27.87 -0.23 -5.37
N MET A 136 -27.17 0.16 -4.32
CA MET A 136 -27.71 0.15 -2.96
C MET A 136 -28.77 1.22 -2.78
N GLY A 137 -28.56 2.44 -3.29
CA GLY A 137 -29.56 3.52 -3.33
C GLY A 137 -30.76 3.19 -4.20
N ALA A 138 -30.59 2.37 -5.24
CA ALA A 138 -31.66 1.87 -6.10
C ALA A 138 -32.35 0.60 -5.55
N GLU A 139 -32.05 0.17 -4.31
CA GLU A 139 -32.57 -1.03 -3.62
C GLU A 139 -32.33 -2.36 -4.36
N LYS A 140 -31.39 -2.40 -5.32
CA LYS A 140 -31.07 -3.58 -6.12
C LYS A 140 -30.12 -4.53 -5.38
N LYS A 141 -30.55 -5.09 -4.26
CA LYS A 141 -29.75 -5.94 -3.34
C LYS A 141 -29.10 -7.14 -4.03
N LEU A 142 -29.76 -7.75 -5.02
CA LEU A 142 -29.19 -8.90 -5.76
C LEU A 142 -27.96 -8.49 -6.58
N ARG A 143 -27.98 -7.33 -7.21
CA ARG A 143 -26.84 -6.80 -7.98
C ARG A 143 -25.66 -6.43 -7.07
N VAL A 144 -25.96 -5.87 -5.90
CA VAL A 144 -24.93 -5.57 -4.91
C VAL A 144 -24.22 -6.85 -4.45
N LYS A 145 -24.99 -7.90 -4.14
CA LYS A 145 -24.43 -9.21 -3.75
C LYS A 145 -23.59 -9.83 -4.87
N GLU A 146 -24.08 -9.78 -6.10
CA GLU A 146 -23.35 -10.30 -7.27
C GLU A 146 -22.03 -9.55 -7.50
N LEU A 147 -22.06 -8.23 -7.45
CA LEU A 147 -20.87 -7.37 -7.54
C LEU A 147 -19.84 -7.68 -6.46
N PHE A 148 -20.31 -7.78 -5.22
CA PHE A 148 -19.44 -8.11 -4.07
C PHE A 148 -18.81 -9.48 -4.25
N THR A 149 -19.56 -10.49 -4.65
CA THR A 149 -19.02 -11.84 -4.91
C THR A 149 -17.99 -11.83 -6.04
N LYS A 150 -18.26 -11.12 -7.13
CA LYS A 150 -17.31 -10.99 -8.24
C LYS A 150 -16.03 -10.26 -7.83
N LEU A 151 -16.14 -9.23 -6.98
CA LEU A 151 -14.99 -8.51 -6.43
C LEU A 151 -14.13 -9.45 -5.59
N LEU A 152 -14.72 -10.17 -4.63
CA LEU A 152 -14.00 -11.14 -3.79
C LEU A 152 -13.27 -12.21 -4.62
N VAL A 153 -13.91 -12.74 -5.64
CA VAL A 153 -13.29 -13.72 -6.55
C VAL A 153 -12.13 -13.10 -7.32
N ALA A 154 -12.29 -11.88 -7.82
CA ALA A 154 -11.22 -11.18 -8.53
C ALA A 154 -10.02 -10.87 -7.63
N GLU A 155 -10.26 -10.41 -6.41
CA GLU A 155 -9.23 -10.16 -5.39
C GLU A 155 -8.51 -11.45 -4.99
N ALA A 156 -9.24 -12.54 -4.81
CA ALA A 156 -8.66 -13.85 -4.54
C ALA A 156 -7.79 -14.35 -5.71
N LEU A 157 -8.21 -14.11 -6.96
CA LEU A 157 -7.42 -14.45 -8.15
C LEU A 157 -6.12 -13.63 -8.20
N VAL A 158 -6.18 -12.33 -7.93
CA VAL A 158 -4.98 -11.47 -7.86
C VAL A 158 -4.03 -11.98 -6.77
N GLY A 159 -4.56 -12.30 -5.57
CA GLY A 159 -3.78 -12.88 -4.49
C GLY A 159 -3.15 -14.24 -4.84
N ALA A 160 -3.90 -15.11 -5.55
CA ALA A 160 -3.39 -16.40 -6.01
C ALA A 160 -2.27 -16.23 -7.05
N VAL A 161 -2.43 -15.34 -8.02
CA VAL A 161 -1.38 -15.04 -9.01
C VAL A 161 -0.14 -14.49 -8.31
N ALA A 162 -0.31 -13.56 -7.38
CA ALA A 162 0.81 -12.99 -6.61
C ALA A 162 1.53 -14.06 -5.78
N LEU A 163 0.79 -15.00 -5.17
CA LEU A 163 1.36 -16.12 -4.43
C LEU A 163 2.17 -17.04 -5.35
N VAL A 164 1.61 -17.41 -6.52
CA VAL A 164 2.29 -18.26 -7.51
C VAL A 164 3.59 -17.59 -8.00
N LEU A 165 3.57 -16.29 -8.23
CA LEU A 165 4.77 -15.53 -8.61
C LEU A 165 5.81 -15.53 -7.49
N ALA A 166 5.39 -15.32 -6.24
CA ALA A 166 6.28 -15.28 -5.09
C ALA A 166 6.90 -16.65 -4.75
N GLU A 167 6.15 -17.73 -4.90
CA GLU A 167 6.62 -19.09 -4.62
C GLU A 167 7.38 -19.71 -5.82
N GLY A 168 6.91 -19.47 -7.05
CA GLY A 168 7.46 -20.07 -8.26
C GLY A 168 8.69 -19.33 -8.81
N PHE A 169 8.72 -18.01 -8.66
CA PHE A 169 9.75 -17.16 -9.27
C PHE A 169 10.43 -16.21 -8.27
N PRO A 170 10.82 -16.66 -7.05
CA PRO A 170 11.40 -15.78 -6.05
C PRO A 170 12.73 -15.17 -6.51
N HIS A 171 13.56 -15.92 -7.22
CA HIS A 171 14.85 -15.43 -7.76
C HIS A 171 14.68 -14.25 -8.72
N GLN A 172 13.68 -14.32 -9.61
CA GLN A 172 13.39 -13.26 -10.56
C GLN A 172 12.86 -12.01 -9.86
N LEU A 173 12.01 -12.19 -8.86
CA LEU A 173 11.50 -11.07 -8.06
C LEU A 173 12.62 -10.38 -7.27
N ILE A 174 13.51 -11.15 -6.66
CA ILE A 174 14.69 -10.61 -5.97
C ILE A 174 15.57 -9.84 -6.95
N ALA A 175 15.81 -10.38 -8.16
CA ALA A 175 16.65 -9.73 -9.19
C ALA A 175 16.04 -8.42 -9.72
N ILE A 176 14.71 -8.26 -9.69
CA ILE A 176 14.02 -7.01 -10.09
C ILE A 176 14.16 -5.91 -9.04
N PHE A 177 14.11 -6.28 -7.76
CA PHE A 177 14.06 -5.35 -6.65
C PHE A 177 15.37 -5.21 -5.89
N GLY A 178 16.31 -6.15 -6.02
CA GLY A 178 17.61 -6.21 -5.36
C GLY A 178 18.77 -5.73 -6.20
N GLU A 179 19.94 -5.55 -5.59
CA GLU A 179 21.18 -5.22 -6.30
C GLU A 179 21.84 -6.47 -6.88
N LYS A 180 22.51 -6.31 -8.03
CA LYS A 180 23.10 -7.42 -8.79
C LYS A 180 24.28 -8.13 -8.13
N ASN A 181 24.84 -7.65 -7.02
CA ASN A 181 26.07 -8.15 -6.38
C ASN A 181 25.84 -8.64 -4.94
N GLU A 182 24.79 -9.40 -4.70
CA GLU A 182 24.44 -9.82 -3.34
C GLU A 182 25.01 -11.20 -2.99
N SER A 183 25.33 -11.38 -1.70
CA SER A 183 25.88 -12.62 -1.17
C SER A 183 24.87 -13.78 -1.25
N VAL A 184 25.38 -15.03 -1.27
CA VAL A 184 24.54 -16.24 -1.23
C VAL A 184 23.59 -16.22 -0.03
N TYR A 185 24.02 -15.70 1.10
CA TYR A 185 23.20 -15.54 2.32
C TYR A 185 21.99 -14.61 2.13
N TYR A 186 22.16 -13.57 1.32
CA TYR A 186 21.06 -12.67 0.95
C TYR A 186 19.97 -13.40 0.19
N THR A 187 20.34 -14.12 -0.86
CA THR A 187 19.39 -14.83 -1.72
C THR A 187 18.66 -15.92 -0.96
N GLU A 188 19.36 -16.69 -0.12
CA GLU A 188 18.76 -17.75 0.69
C GLU A 188 17.78 -17.19 1.73
N PHE A 189 18.16 -16.14 2.42
CA PHE A 189 17.27 -15.45 3.37
C PHE A 189 16.07 -14.82 2.66
N ALA A 190 16.28 -14.19 1.50
CA ALA A 190 15.23 -13.56 0.73
C ALA A 190 14.16 -14.57 0.26
N ILE A 191 14.56 -15.73 -0.25
CA ILE A 191 13.63 -16.79 -0.66
C ILE A 191 12.77 -17.26 0.52
N LYS A 192 13.40 -17.50 1.68
CA LYS A 192 12.67 -17.88 2.90
C LYS A 192 11.71 -16.77 3.35
N ALA A 193 12.14 -15.51 3.32
CA ALA A 193 11.31 -14.37 3.68
C ALA A 193 10.11 -14.20 2.74
N PHE A 194 10.30 -14.31 1.43
CA PHE A 194 9.20 -14.28 0.45
C PHE A 194 8.16 -15.35 0.73
N ARG A 195 8.58 -16.59 0.93
CA ARG A 195 7.68 -17.72 1.20
C ARG A 195 6.89 -17.54 2.49
N ILE A 196 7.56 -17.20 3.58
CA ILE A 196 6.91 -17.05 4.90
C ILE A 196 5.96 -15.85 4.90
N TYR A 197 6.41 -14.71 4.38
CA TYR A 197 5.65 -13.46 4.45
C TYR A 197 4.43 -13.46 3.52
N LEU A 198 4.54 -14.05 2.34
CA LEU A 198 3.50 -14.04 1.32
C LEU A 198 2.60 -15.28 1.32
N CYS A 199 2.82 -16.26 2.22
CA CYS A 199 1.98 -17.46 2.29
C CYS A 199 0.49 -17.14 2.52
N MET A 200 0.17 -16.06 3.21
CA MET A 200 -1.21 -15.60 3.47
C MET A 200 -1.70 -14.53 2.47
N MET A 201 -1.02 -14.39 1.32
CA MET A 201 -1.31 -13.33 0.36
C MET A 201 -2.75 -13.33 -0.14
N ILE A 202 -3.33 -14.50 -0.38
CA ILE A 202 -4.73 -14.63 -0.82
C ILE A 202 -5.69 -14.07 0.23
N LEU A 203 -5.46 -14.39 1.50
CA LEU A 203 -6.29 -13.89 2.61
C LEU A 203 -6.12 -12.39 2.80
N ALA A 204 -4.90 -11.89 2.64
CA ALA A 204 -4.62 -10.45 2.72
C ALA A 204 -5.30 -9.65 1.60
N CYS A 205 -5.45 -10.23 0.40
CA CYS A 205 -6.13 -9.59 -0.72
C CYS A 205 -7.67 -9.57 -0.55
N VAL A 206 -8.24 -10.59 0.10
CA VAL A 206 -9.70 -10.72 0.27
C VAL A 206 -10.21 -9.98 1.51
N ASN A 207 -9.33 -9.58 2.44
CA ASN A 207 -9.68 -8.87 3.66
C ASN A 207 -9.89 -7.38 3.41
#